data_4ea5e268b844d04840e08fe1189c2705
#
_entry.id   4ea5e268b844d04840e08fe1189c2705
#
_cell.length_a   1.000
_cell.length_b   1.000
_cell.length_c   1.000
_cell.angle_alpha   90.00
_cell.angle_beta   90.00
_cell.angle_gamma   90.00
#
_symmetry.space_group_name_H-M   'P 1'
#
loop_
_entity.id
_entity.type
_entity.pdbx_description
1 polymer ?
#
loop_
_entity_poly.entity_id
_entity_poly.type
_entity_poly.pdbx_seq_one_letter_code
_entity_poly.pdbx_strand_id
1 'polypeptide(L)'
;YEPPLTARMATKEAPTLFQINGPIGYSSWKEYCTDLKGTELYKHLKDKSLAIASGDGVYGIPYVVEGYGIIYNKKITDAYFALSNRATDFKSIDDIKGFDSFKKLVEDMQAHKEELGIQGVFAATSLKTGEDWRWQTHLMNIPVTLEFKKNGVDLTGDGYKKIDFIYSDNFKNIFDLYINNSTTDKKQLGTLDVTSSMAEFAMGKCAMVQNGNWGASQILGVAGNTVNKEDIKFMPIYMGIEGEDKLGICVGTENFICINSKASKAEQQAAADFLYWLFSSDEGKKFVTEELGFIAPFDTFGENETPD
;
A
#
# COMPACT_ATOMS: atom_id res chain seq x y z
N TYR A 1 15.84 2.77 -4.45
CA TYR A 1 16.20 2.69 -5.88
C TYR A 1 16.69 4.03 -6.43
N GLU A 2 16.38 5.14 -5.80
CA GLU A 2 16.78 6.48 -6.26
C GLU A 2 18.30 6.71 -6.39
N PRO A 3 19.17 6.28 -5.44
CA PRO A 3 20.60 6.48 -5.62
C PRO A 3 21.17 5.83 -6.90
N PRO A 4 20.82 4.58 -7.25
CA PRO A 4 21.20 3.99 -8.55
C PRO A 4 20.65 4.75 -9.76
N LEU A 5 19.41 5.26 -9.68
CA LEU A 5 18.80 6.04 -10.76
C LEU A 5 19.56 7.35 -10.98
N THR A 6 19.85 8.09 -9.91
CA THR A 6 20.62 9.34 -9.97
C THR A 6 21.99 9.13 -10.63
N ALA A 7 22.69 8.07 -10.23
CA ALA A 7 24.00 7.76 -10.81
C ALA A 7 23.92 7.46 -12.33
N ARG A 8 22.88 6.72 -12.78
CA ARG A 8 22.71 6.32 -14.17
C ARG A 8 22.19 7.43 -15.06
N MET A 9 21.28 8.28 -14.56
CA MET A 9 20.68 9.38 -15.35
C MET A 9 21.71 10.39 -15.87
N ALA A 10 22.84 10.53 -15.19
CA ALA A 10 23.93 11.41 -15.61
C ALA A 10 24.89 10.75 -16.63
N THR A 11 24.65 9.54 -17.07
CA THR A 11 25.52 8.77 -17.96
C THR A 11 24.88 8.45 -19.30
N LYS A 12 25.66 7.86 -20.23
CA LYS A 12 25.14 7.32 -21.49
C LYS A 12 24.25 6.08 -21.31
N GLU A 13 24.22 5.50 -20.13
CA GLU A 13 23.39 4.35 -19.77
C GLU A 13 22.08 4.78 -19.05
N ALA A 14 21.71 6.05 -19.18
CA ALA A 14 20.46 6.55 -18.62
C ALA A 14 19.26 5.74 -19.15
N PRO A 15 18.38 5.25 -18.29
CA PRO A 15 17.22 4.49 -18.75
C PRO A 15 16.25 5.39 -19.53
N THR A 16 15.64 4.82 -20.58
CA THR A 16 14.58 5.48 -21.34
C THR A 16 13.25 5.48 -20.57
N LEU A 17 12.95 4.39 -19.86
CA LEU A 17 11.82 4.27 -18.94
C LEU A 17 12.33 4.32 -17.52
N PHE A 18 11.68 5.08 -16.67
CA PHE A 18 11.98 5.13 -15.24
C PHE A 18 10.73 5.43 -14.43
N GLN A 19 10.78 5.08 -13.18
CA GLN A 19 9.71 5.30 -12.22
C GLN A 19 10.01 6.51 -11.34
N ILE A 20 8.96 7.22 -10.97
CA ILE A 20 8.97 8.24 -9.91
C ILE A 20 7.87 7.96 -8.90
N ASN A 21 8.07 8.42 -7.68
CA ASN A 21 7.08 8.30 -6.62
C ASN A 21 6.36 9.63 -6.42
N GLY A 22 5.17 9.71 -6.99
CA GLY A 22 4.26 10.84 -6.80
C GLY A 22 4.79 12.21 -7.23
N PRO A 23 4.12 13.29 -6.80
CA PRO A 23 4.50 14.67 -7.13
C PRO A 23 5.89 15.08 -6.62
N ILE A 24 6.33 14.53 -5.49
CA ILE A 24 7.68 14.81 -4.94
C ILE A 24 8.74 14.21 -5.87
N GLY A 25 8.53 12.97 -6.33
CA GLY A 25 9.40 12.36 -7.34
C GLY A 25 9.44 13.16 -8.64
N TYR A 26 8.28 13.67 -9.09
CA TYR A 26 8.25 14.57 -10.25
C TYR A 26 9.06 15.85 -10.01
N SER A 27 8.92 16.47 -8.86
CA SER A 27 9.70 17.68 -8.53
C SER A 27 11.22 17.45 -8.65
N SER A 28 11.69 16.27 -8.28
CA SER A 28 13.11 15.88 -8.38
C SER A 28 13.55 15.55 -9.80
N TRP A 29 12.66 14.99 -10.63
CA TRP A 29 13.00 14.41 -11.93
C TRP A 29 12.38 15.13 -13.13
N LYS A 30 11.68 16.24 -12.95
CA LYS A 30 10.92 16.95 -13.99
C LYS A 30 11.71 17.28 -15.26
N GLU A 31 13.01 17.55 -15.13
CA GLU A 31 13.88 17.87 -16.29
C GLU A 31 14.12 16.66 -17.19
N TYR A 32 13.88 15.46 -16.68
CA TYR A 32 14.02 14.19 -17.40
C TYR A 32 12.67 13.63 -17.88
N CYS A 33 11.55 14.25 -17.56
CA CYS A 33 10.24 13.74 -17.90
C CYS A 33 9.77 14.32 -19.25
N THR A 34 9.39 13.45 -20.18
CA THR A 34 8.72 13.81 -21.44
C THR A 34 7.24 14.02 -21.19
N ASP A 35 6.60 14.94 -21.92
CA ASP A 35 5.15 15.06 -21.93
C ASP A 35 4.51 13.82 -22.58
N LEU A 36 3.69 13.12 -21.80
CA LEU A 36 3.02 11.87 -22.17
C LEU A 36 1.55 12.05 -22.56
N LYS A 37 1.04 13.30 -22.57
CA LYS A 37 -0.37 13.62 -22.85
C LYS A 37 -0.87 13.07 -24.19
N GLY A 38 0.02 13.00 -25.18
CA GLY A 38 -0.29 12.49 -26.52
C GLY A 38 -0.16 10.97 -26.69
N THR A 39 0.30 10.24 -25.67
CA THR A 39 0.54 8.80 -25.77
C THR A 39 -0.76 8.00 -25.75
N GLU A 40 -0.76 6.83 -26.42
CA GLU A 40 -1.92 5.93 -26.40
C GLU A 40 -2.23 5.46 -24.98
N LEU A 41 -1.21 5.11 -24.18
CA LEU A 41 -1.42 4.66 -22.81
C LEU A 41 -2.18 5.72 -21.97
N TYR A 42 -1.80 6.99 -22.07
CA TYR A 42 -2.52 8.05 -21.35
C TYR A 42 -3.99 8.16 -21.76
N LYS A 43 -4.31 7.96 -23.05
CA LYS A 43 -5.71 7.98 -23.52
C LYS A 43 -6.56 6.94 -22.83
N HIS A 44 -5.97 5.79 -22.50
CA HIS A 44 -6.63 4.67 -21.84
C HIS A 44 -6.64 4.74 -20.31
N LEU A 45 -6.00 5.71 -19.69
CA LEU A 45 -6.09 5.89 -18.23
C LEU A 45 -7.54 6.20 -17.83
N LYS A 46 -8.17 5.38 -16.98
CA LYS A 46 -9.60 5.52 -16.59
C LYS A 46 -9.87 6.86 -15.92
N ASP A 47 -9.06 7.20 -14.93
CA ASP A 47 -9.14 8.48 -14.22
C ASP A 47 -7.89 9.33 -14.52
N LYS A 48 -8.08 10.36 -15.35
CA LYS A 48 -7.00 11.27 -15.73
C LYS A 48 -6.44 12.09 -14.56
N SER A 49 -7.20 12.25 -13.49
CA SER A 49 -6.76 12.98 -12.30
C SER A 49 -5.67 12.24 -11.52
N LEU A 50 -5.50 10.94 -11.76
CA LEU A 50 -4.42 10.15 -11.17
C LEU A 50 -3.05 10.43 -11.78
N ALA A 51 -2.99 11.00 -12.99
CA ALA A 51 -1.71 11.31 -13.64
C ALA A 51 -1.01 12.50 -12.98
N ILE A 52 0.31 12.52 -13.06
CA ILE A 52 1.09 13.71 -12.68
C ILE A 52 1.04 14.70 -13.83
N ALA A 53 0.28 15.78 -13.63
CA ALA A 53 0.14 16.87 -14.58
C ALA A 53 0.86 18.13 -14.05
N SER A 54 1.38 18.93 -14.97
CA SER A 54 1.96 20.25 -14.68
C SER A 54 1.72 21.17 -15.88
N GLY A 55 1.06 22.31 -15.65
CA GLY A 55 0.52 23.13 -16.73
C GLY A 55 -0.39 22.30 -17.64
N ASP A 56 -0.18 22.37 -18.93
CA ASP A 56 -0.96 21.62 -19.92
C ASP A 56 -0.43 20.20 -20.22
N GLY A 57 0.71 19.80 -19.64
CA GLY A 57 1.39 18.54 -19.92
C GLY A 57 1.12 17.46 -18.85
N VAL A 58 1.40 16.20 -19.22
CA VAL A 58 1.35 15.01 -18.36
C VAL A 58 2.74 14.37 -18.33
N TYR A 59 3.30 14.19 -17.15
CA TYR A 59 4.70 13.81 -16.98
C TYR A 59 4.92 12.50 -16.23
N GLY A 60 3.85 11.93 -15.68
CA GLY A 60 3.86 10.62 -15.06
C GLY A 60 2.50 9.94 -15.21
N ILE A 61 2.50 8.71 -15.69
CA ILE A 61 1.30 7.88 -15.81
C ILE A 61 1.35 6.82 -14.71
N PRO A 62 0.32 6.73 -13.85
CA PRO A 62 0.25 5.66 -12.87
C PRO A 62 0.10 4.32 -13.60
N TYR A 63 0.80 3.30 -13.16
CA TYR A 63 0.74 1.98 -13.80
C TYR A 63 0.16 0.89 -12.90
N VAL A 64 -0.09 1.23 -11.63
CA VAL A 64 -0.69 0.34 -10.64
C VAL A 64 -1.57 1.12 -9.69
N VAL A 65 -2.71 0.54 -9.32
CA VAL A 65 -3.53 0.99 -8.20
C VAL A 65 -3.20 0.09 -7.01
N GLU A 66 -2.89 0.70 -5.90
CA GLU A 66 -2.51 0.04 -4.67
C GLU A 66 -3.52 0.34 -3.58
N GLY A 67 -3.81 -0.67 -2.77
CA GLY A 67 -4.65 -0.54 -1.59
C GLY A 67 -3.90 -1.05 -0.36
N TYR A 68 -4.03 -0.37 0.78
CA TYR A 68 -3.45 -0.83 2.02
C TYR A 68 -4.41 -0.68 3.21
N GLY A 69 -4.20 -1.55 4.17
CA GLY A 69 -5.03 -1.65 5.36
C GLY A 69 -4.40 -2.59 6.38
N ILE A 70 -5.21 -3.18 7.22
CA ILE A 70 -4.83 -4.31 8.03
C ILE A 70 -5.24 -5.58 7.29
N ILE A 71 -4.27 -6.40 6.92
CA ILE A 71 -4.51 -7.75 6.41
C ILE A 71 -4.85 -8.64 7.60
N TYR A 72 -5.91 -9.44 7.49
CA TYR A 72 -6.26 -10.41 8.53
C TYR A 72 -6.45 -11.82 7.96
N ASN A 73 -6.11 -12.81 8.76
CA ASN A 73 -6.35 -14.22 8.47
C ASN A 73 -7.79 -14.59 8.89
N LYS A 74 -8.67 -14.74 7.90
CA LYS A 74 -10.09 -15.03 8.12
C LYS A 74 -10.30 -16.30 8.95
N LYS A 75 -9.51 -17.33 8.75
CA LYS A 75 -9.59 -18.58 9.49
C LYS A 75 -9.36 -18.37 10.98
N ILE A 76 -8.37 -17.53 11.36
CA ILE A 76 -8.08 -17.22 12.76
C ILE A 76 -9.16 -16.33 13.36
N THR A 77 -9.62 -15.31 12.61
CA THR A 77 -10.70 -14.45 13.11
C THR A 77 -12.03 -15.19 13.25
N ASP A 78 -12.37 -16.09 12.33
CA ASP A 78 -13.55 -16.95 12.46
C ASP A 78 -13.44 -17.88 13.68
N ALA A 79 -12.26 -18.46 13.92
CA ALA A 79 -12.01 -19.25 15.12
C ALA A 79 -12.20 -18.43 16.40
N TYR A 80 -11.72 -17.18 16.44
CA TYR A 80 -11.99 -16.26 17.55
C TYR A 80 -13.49 -16.02 17.73
N PHE A 81 -14.22 -15.69 16.67
CA PHE A 81 -15.68 -15.44 16.76
C PHE A 81 -16.48 -16.68 17.20
N ALA A 82 -15.93 -17.87 17.07
CA ALA A 82 -16.53 -19.12 17.54
C ALA A 82 -16.28 -19.41 19.04
N LEU A 83 -15.34 -18.72 19.69
CA LEU A 83 -15.06 -18.92 21.12
C LEU A 83 -16.27 -18.48 21.96
N SER A 84 -16.64 -19.28 22.97
CA SER A 84 -17.77 -18.99 23.88
C SER A 84 -17.40 -18.10 25.07
N ASN A 85 -16.12 -17.98 25.38
CA ASN A 85 -15.56 -17.26 26.54
C ASN A 85 -15.01 -15.87 26.20
N ARG A 86 -15.33 -15.32 25.00
CA ARG A 86 -14.92 -13.98 24.59
C ARG A 86 -15.48 -12.88 25.49
N ALA A 87 -14.72 -11.83 25.71
CA ALA A 87 -15.21 -10.62 26.37
C ALA A 87 -16.02 -9.71 25.42
N THR A 88 -15.96 -9.95 24.10
CA THR A 88 -16.71 -9.21 23.10
C THR A 88 -17.88 -10.03 22.56
N ASP A 89 -18.92 -9.36 22.08
CA ASP A 89 -20.11 -9.95 21.45
C ASP A 89 -20.13 -9.77 19.91
N PHE A 90 -19.02 -9.33 19.31
CA PHE A 90 -18.85 -9.23 17.84
C PHE A 90 -19.07 -10.59 17.17
N LYS A 91 -19.69 -10.57 15.99
CA LYS A 91 -20.00 -11.77 15.19
C LYS A 91 -19.06 -11.96 14.04
N SER A 92 -18.48 -10.86 13.53
CA SER A 92 -17.56 -10.85 12.39
C SER A 92 -16.70 -9.60 12.41
N ILE A 93 -15.73 -9.52 11.50
CA ILE A 93 -14.94 -8.30 11.26
C ILE A 93 -15.83 -7.13 10.82
N ASP A 94 -16.99 -7.41 10.21
CA ASP A 94 -17.90 -6.35 9.76
C ASP A 94 -18.54 -5.55 10.92
N ASP A 95 -18.48 -6.07 12.14
CA ASP A 95 -18.94 -5.35 13.34
C ASP A 95 -17.90 -4.33 13.84
N ILE A 96 -16.69 -4.37 13.30
CA ILE A 96 -15.60 -3.48 13.70
C ILE A 96 -15.70 -2.18 12.93
N LYS A 97 -16.14 -1.13 13.61
CA LYS A 97 -16.35 0.21 13.05
C LYS A 97 -15.67 1.27 13.92
N GLY A 98 -14.43 1.58 13.61
CA GLY A 98 -13.63 2.52 14.36
C GLY A 98 -12.72 1.90 15.42
N PHE A 99 -11.85 2.73 16.00
CA PHE A 99 -10.74 2.30 16.83
C PHE A 99 -11.18 1.58 18.13
N ASP A 100 -12.24 2.02 18.79
CA ASP A 100 -12.66 1.43 20.06
C ASP A 100 -13.10 -0.04 19.90
N SER A 101 -13.85 -0.35 18.82
CA SER A 101 -14.22 -1.73 18.52
C SER A 101 -13.01 -2.54 18.05
N PHE A 102 -12.12 -1.95 17.27
CA PHE A 102 -10.89 -2.58 16.82
C PHE A 102 -9.96 -2.92 17.99
N LYS A 103 -9.78 -1.97 18.91
CA LYS A 103 -8.98 -2.18 20.13
C LYS A 103 -9.54 -3.33 20.98
N LYS A 104 -10.86 -3.35 21.24
CA LYS A 104 -11.51 -4.43 21.97
C LYS A 104 -11.31 -5.79 21.33
N LEU A 105 -11.46 -5.87 19.99
CA LEU A 105 -11.19 -7.09 19.23
C LEU A 105 -9.76 -7.57 19.45
N VAL A 106 -8.78 -6.69 19.21
CA VAL A 106 -7.35 -7.03 19.29
C VAL A 106 -6.96 -7.45 20.71
N GLU A 107 -7.36 -6.70 21.72
CA GLU A 107 -7.02 -7.01 23.12
C GLU A 107 -7.66 -8.33 23.58
N ASP A 108 -8.88 -8.63 23.18
CA ASP A 108 -9.55 -9.88 23.52
C ASP A 108 -8.95 -11.07 22.75
N MET A 109 -8.64 -10.91 21.45
CA MET A 109 -7.89 -11.93 20.69
C MET A 109 -6.52 -12.21 21.31
N GLN A 110 -5.83 -11.18 21.79
CA GLN A 110 -4.53 -11.33 22.46
C GLN A 110 -4.66 -12.10 23.77
N ALA A 111 -5.74 -11.89 24.52
CA ALA A 111 -6.02 -12.65 25.74
C ALA A 111 -6.28 -14.13 25.44
N HIS A 112 -6.82 -14.45 24.26
CA HIS A 112 -7.12 -15.82 23.81
C HIS A 112 -6.08 -16.41 22.85
N LYS A 113 -4.88 -15.80 22.74
CA LYS A 113 -3.88 -16.20 21.74
C LYS A 113 -3.47 -17.69 21.82
N GLU A 114 -3.41 -18.27 23.01
CA GLU A 114 -3.09 -19.70 23.20
C GLU A 114 -4.19 -20.60 22.61
N GLU A 115 -5.47 -20.26 22.84
CA GLU A 115 -6.61 -20.99 22.27
C GLU A 115 -6.67 -20.86 20.75
N LEU A 116 -6.23 -19.70 20.22
CA LEU A 116 -6.16 -19.43 18.77
C LEU A 116 -4.91 -20.02 18.12
N GLY A 117 -3.96 -20.51 18.90
CA GLY A 117 -2.68 -21.05 18.39
C GLY A 117 -1.75 -20.00 17.81
N ILE A 118 -1.88 -18.73 18.20
CA ILE A 118 -1.06 -17.61 17.72
C ILE A 118 -0.07 -17.14 18.79
N GLN A 119 0.98 -16.46 18.36
CA GLN A 119 2.00 -15.88 19.24
C GLN A 119 1.67 -14.43 19.62
N GLY A 120 0.96 -13.72 18.75
CA GLY A 120 0.45 -12.38 18.94
C GLY A 120 -0.64 -12.09 17.92
N VAL A 121 -1.46 -11.08 18.14
CA VAL A 121 -2.50 -10.70 17.17
C VAL A 121 -1.86 -10.11 15.94
N PHE A 122 -0.87 -9.21 16.10
CA PHE A 122 -0.12 -8.65 14.99
C PHE A 122 1.20 -9.39 14.75
N ALA A 123 1.58 -9.47 13.48
CA ALA A 123 2.90 -9.88 13.05
C ALA A 123 4.00 -8.93 13.56
N ALA A 124 5.24 -9.27 13.28
CA ALA A 124 6.40 -8.41 13.52
C ALA A 124 6.16 -7.00 12.95
N THR A 125 6.68 -6.01 13.68
CA THR A 125 6.36 -4.60 13.42
C THR A 125 6.99 -4.02 12.16
N SER A 126 8.00 -4.68 11.58
CA SER A 126 8.75 -4.17 10.41
C SER A 126 9.34 -2.76 10.65
N LEU A 127 9.86 -2.51 11.85
CA LEU A 127 10.48 -1.24 12.23
C LEU A 127 12.01 -1.22 12.01
N LYS A 128 12.58 -2.24 11.37
CA LYS A 128 13.98 -2.23 10.96
C LYS A 128 14.25 -1.04 10.04
N THR A 129 15.36 -0.38 10.21
CA THR A 129 15.76 0.77 9.40
C THR A 129 15.64 0.48 7.90
N GLY A 130 14.91 1.33 7.17
CA GLY A 130 14.61 1.16 5.74
C GLY A 130 13.37 0.30 5.44
N GLU A 131 12.79 -0.34 6.44
CA GLU A 131 11.54 -1.12 6.34
C GLU A 131 10.35 -0.44 7.03
N ASP A 132 10.63 0.60 7.81
CA ASP A 132 9.70 1.35 8.66
C ASP A 132 8.77 2.31 7.88
N TRP A 133 8.93 2.38 6.56
CA TRP A 133 8.11 3.24 5.69
C TRP A 133 6.61 2.94 5.77
N ARG A 134 6.18 1.73 6.18
CA ARG A 134 4.76 1.40 6.41
C ARG A 134 4.17 2.21 7.55
N TRP A 135 4.96 2.51 8.55
CA TRP A 135 4.58 3.39 9.66
C TRP A 135 4.55 4.85 9.23
N GLN A 136 5.52 5.27 8.41
CA GLN A 136 5.68 6.65 7.95
C GLN A 136 4.68 7.00 6.84
N THR A 137 4.41 6.10 5.89
CA THR A 137 3.54 6.38 4.75
C THR A 137 2.15 5.81 4.90
N HIS A 138 1.98 4.54 5.24
CA HIS A 138 0.65 3.96 5.33
C HIS A 138 -0.11 4.43 6.57
N LEU A 139 0.45 4.23 7.74
CA LEU A 139 -0.24 4.57 8.99
C LEU A 139 -0.30 6.07 9.22
N MET A 140 0.79 6.80 8.98
CA MET A 140 0.83 8.26 9.18
C MET A 140 0.05 9.02 8.08
N ASN A 141 -0.11 8.45 6.89
CA ASN A 141 -0.84 9.10 5.81
C ASN A 141 -2.30 9.42 6.19
N ILE A 142 -2.96 8.54 6.95
CA ILE A 142 -4.36 8.73 7.35
C ILE A 142 -4.54 10.00 8.18
N PRO A 143 -3.86 10.16 9.34
CA PRO A 143 -4.02 11.37 10.16
C PRO A 143 -3.57 12.64 9.45
N VAL A 144 -2.49 12.57 8.64
CA VAL A 144 -2.00 13.74 7.87
C VAL A 144 -3.01 14.14 6.79
N THR A 145 -3.55 13.19 6.03
CA THR A 145 -4.56 13.47 5.01
C THR A 145 -5.83 14.06 5.62
N LEU A 146 -6.28 13.54 6.77
CA LEU A 146 -7.46 14.06 7.47
C LEU A 146 -7.21 15.44 8.07
N GLU A 147 -5.99 15.72 8.55
CA GLU A 147 -5.57 17.05 8.98
C GLU A 147 -5.62 18.05 7.82
N PHE A 148 -5.03 17.71 6.68
CA PHE A 148 -5.05 18.58 5.50
C PHE A 148 -6.48 18.84 5.03
N LYS A 149 -7.32 17.82 4.99
CA LYS A 149 -8.72 17.95 4.63
C LYS A 149 -9.49 18.86 5.60
N LYS A 150 -9.28 18.69 6.90
CA LYS A 150 -9.89 19.52 7.95
C LYS A 150 -9.45 20.99 7.85
N ASN A 151 -8.19 21.21 7.55
CA ASN A 151 -7.61 22.56 7.45
C ASN A 151 -7.78 23.19 6.07
N GLY A 152 -8.42 22.49 5.10
CA GLY A 152 -8.62 23.00 3.74
C GLY A 152 -7.31 23.26 3.00
N VAL A 153 -6.29 22.45 3.24
CA VAL A 153 -4.95 22.63 2.63
C VAL A 153 -5.02 22.36 1.13
N ASP A 154 -4.54 23.34 0.36
CA ASP A 154 -4.33 23.17 -1.08
C ASP A 154 -3.06 22.33 -1.33
N LEU A 155 -3.26 21.09 -1.78
CA LEU A 155 -2.18 20.15 -2.08
C LEU A 155 -1.47 20.44 -3.42
N THR A 156 -2.00 21.36 -4.24
CA THR A 156 -1.36 21.80 -5.49
C THR A 156 -0.32 22.91 -5.26
N GLY A 157 -0.41 23.58 -4.12
CA GLY A 157 0.52 24.60 -3.66
C GLY A 157 1.54 24.06 -2.64
N ASP A 158 2.05 24.91 -1.80
CA ASP A 158 3.08 24.59 -0.78
C ASP A 158 2.49 24.26 0.60
N GLY A 159 1.16 24.25 0.74
CA GLY A 159 0.47 24.04 2.02
C GLY A 159 0.78 22.70 2.69
N TYR A 160 1.07 21.66 1.88
CA TYR A 160 1.44 20.33 2.37
C TYR A 160 2.81 20.28 3.08
N LYS A 161 3.63 21.31 2.94
CA LYS A 161 4.95 21.40 3.59
C LYS A 161 4.87 21.66 5.09
N LYS A 162 3.69 22.05 5.59
CA LYS A 162 3.45 22.29 7.01
C LYS A 162 2.43 21.30 7.54
N ILE A 163 2.80 20.58 8.58
CA ILE A 163 1.95 19.64 9.31
C ILE A 163 1.95 20.08 10.78
N ASP A 164 0.78 20.22 11.39
CA ASP A 164 0.62 20.58 12.80
C ASP A 164 0.48 19.35 13.71
N PHE A 165 0.33 18.14 13.13
CA PHE A 165 0.18 16.87 13.84
C PHE A 165 -0.99 16.84 14.82
N ILE A 166 -2.13 17.45 14.44
CA ILE A 166 -3.32 17.54 15.31
C ILE A 166 -3.90 16.18 15.71
N TYR A 167 -3.57 15.12 14.97
CA TYR A 167 -3.97 13.73 15.22
C TYR A 167 -2.83 12.83 15.72
N SER A 168 -1.80 13.41 16.35
CA SER A 168 -0.67 12.66 16.89
C SER A 168 -1.08 11.58 17.92
N ASP A 169 -2.04 11.90 18.80
CA ASP A 169 -2.56 10.93 19.76
C ASP A 169 -3.32 9.79 19.08
N ASN A 170 -4.00 10.05 17.98
CA ASN A 170 -4.67 9.05 17.18
C ASN A 170 -3.66 8.11 16.50
N PHE A 171 -2.56 8.65 15.97
CA PHE A 171 -1.46 7.83 15.47
C PHE A 171 -0.84 6.98 16.58
N LYS A 172 -0.66 7.54 17.78
CA LYS A 172 -0.19 6.81 18.94
C LYS A 172 -1.13 5.65 19.32
N ASN A 173 -2.42 5.80 19.16
CA ASN A 173 -3.40 4.74 19.43
C ASN A 173 -3.10 3.48 18.63
N ILE A 174 -2.98 3.58 17.31
CA ILE A 174 -2.69 2.42 16.45
C ILE A 174 -1.27 1.90 16.67
N PHE A 175 -0.31 2.80 16.89
CA PHE A 175 1.06 2.43 17.18
C PHE A 175 1.15 1.56 18.45
N ASP A 176 0.58 2.02 19.55
CA ASP A 176 0.56 1.29 20.82
C ASP A 176 -0.21 -0.02 20.72
N LEU A 177 -1.36 -0.02 20.05
CA LEU A 177 -2.16 -1.22 19.86
C LEU A 177 -1.36 -2.30 19.12
N TYR A 178 -0.67 -1.91 18.06
CA TYR A 178 0.13 -2.82 17.26
C TYR A 178 1.31 -3.39 18.04
N ILE A 179 2.16 -2.54 18.62
CA ILE A 179 3.37 -2.99 19.30
C ILE A 179 3.11 -3.76 20.60
N ASN A 180 1.99 -3.48 21.27
CA ASN A 180 1.62 -4.18 22.50
C ASN A 180 1.04 -5.57 22.25
N ASN A 181 0.53 -5.83 21.04
CA ASN A 181 -0.13 -7.09 20.67
C ASN A 181 0.57 -7.80 19.50
N SER A 182 1.82 -7.40 19.22
CA SER A 182 2.67 -8.02 18.18
C SER A 182 3.33 -9.31 18.71
N THR A 183 3.70 -10.16 17.78
CA THR A 183 4.62 -11.31 18.01
C THR A 183 6.00 -10.87 18.49
N THR A 184 6.40 -9.63 18.17
CA THR A 184 7.76 -9.11 18.45
C THR A 184 7.89 -8.63 19.89
N ASP A 185 8.93 -9.11 20.58
CA ASP A 185 9.33 -8.54 21.87
C ASP A 185 9.67 -7.04 21.72
N LYS A 186 9.20 -6.22 22.67
CA LYS A 186 9.42 -4.77 22.65
C LYS A 186 10.90 -4.35 22.57
N LYS A 187 11.82 -5.22 23.00
CA LYS A 187 13.27 -4.99 22.91
C LYS A 187 13.82 -5.23 21.51
N GLN A 188 13.03 -5.83 20.61
CA GLN A 188 13.44 -6.23 19.26
C GLN A 188 12.68 -5.50 18.16
N LEU A 189 11.85 -4.51 18.49
CA LEU A 189 10.99 -3.80 17.53
C LEU A 189 11.75 -3.28 16.31
N GLY A 190 12.96 -2.75 16.47
CA GLY A 190 13.78 -2.20 15.39
C GLY A 190 14.65 -3.22 14.65
N THR A 191 14.50 -4.53 14.88
CA THR A 191 15.37 -5.55 14.28
C THR A 191 14.70 -6.36 13.18
N LEU A 192 13.38 -6.41 13.15
CA LEU A 192 12.60 -7.24 12.23
C LEU A 192 12.10 -6.42 11.03
N ASP A 193 12.11 -7.06 9.88
CA ASP A 193 11.73 -6.50 8.57
C ASP A 193 10.39 -7.06 8.07
N VAL A 194 9.97 -6.65 6.88
CA VAL A 194 8.73 -7.11 6.26
C VAL A 194 8.77 -8.60 5.92
N THR A 195 9.94 -9.14 5.56
CA THR A 195 10.08 -10.57 5.28
C THR A 195 9.70 -11.39 6.50
N SER A 196 10.15 -10.96 7.68
CA SER A 196 9.78 -11.58 8.97
C SER A 196 8.27 -11.51 9.22
N SER A 197 7.65 -10.34 9.03
CA SER A 197 6.21 -10.18 9.27
C SER A 197 5.35 -11.00 8.31
N MET A 198 5.72 -11.06 7.02
CA MET A 198 5.01 -11.89 6.05
C MET A 198 5.17 -13.38 6.34
N ALA A 199 6.36 -13.82 6.76
CA ALA A 199 6.60 -15.21 7.16
C ALA A 199 5.79 -15.62 8.40
N GLU A 200 5.69 -14.76 9.41
CA GLU A 200 4.89 -15.02 10.59
C GLU A 200 3.41 -15.17 10.26
N PHE A 201 2.87 -14.28 9.43
CA PHE A 201 1.49 -14.37 8.97
C PHE A 201 1.25 -15.64 8.14
N ALA A 202 2.11 -15.94 7.18
CA ALA A 202 2.02 -17.13 6.33
C ALA A 202 2.06 -18.44 7.13
N MET A 203 2.80 -18.47 8.24
CA MET A 203 2.86 -19.63 9.14
C MET A 203 1.73 -19.67 10.18
N GLY A 204 0.75 -18.76 10.10
CA GLY A 204 -0.35 -18.68 11.05
C GLY A 204 0.04 -18.30 12.48
N LYS A 205 1.21 -17.67 12.68
CA LYS A 205 1.69 -17.25 14.00
C LYS A 205 1.00 -15.99 14.53
N CYS A 206 0.33 -15.27 13.66
CA CYS A 206 -0.44 -14.06 14.00
C CYS A 206 -1.73 -14.01 13.19
N ALA A 207 -2.67 -13.19 13.65
CA ALA A 207 -3.96 -13.00 12.98
C ALA A 207 -3.95 -11.84 12.00
N MET A 208 -3.10 -10.84 12.21
CA MET A 208 -3.13 -9.56 11.49
C MET A 208 -1.74 -9.03 11.16
N VAL A 209 -1.65 -8.27 10.05
CA VAL A 209 -0.45 -7.53 9.67
C VAL A 209 -0.84 -6.29 8.85
N GLN A 210 -0.14 -5.18 9.04
CA GLN A 210 -0.31 -4.00 8.18
C GLN A 210 0.54 -4.15 6.93
N ASN A 211 -0.11 -4.15 5.75
CA ASN A 211 0.57 -4.09 4.45
C ASN A 211 -0.43 -3.67 3.36
N GLY A 212 0.02 -3.60 2.11
CA GLY A 212 -0.82 -3.38 0.94
C GLY A 212 -1.24 -4.67 0.24
N ASN A 213 -1.99 -4.54 -0.87
CA ASN A 213 -2.48 -5.67 -1.65
C ASN A 213 -1.36 -6.59 -2.19
N TRP A 214 -0.17 -6.05 -2.45
CA TRP A 214 1.04 -6.84 -2.77
C TRP A 214 1.46 -7.80 -1.65
N GLY A 215 1.01 -7.57 -0.42
CA GLY A 215 1.27 -8.44 0.72
C GLY A 215 0.70 -9.85 0.54
N ALA A 216 -0.37 -10.00 -0.25
CA ALA A 216 -0.96 -11.31 -0.52
C ALA A 216 0.03 -12.24 -1.25
N SER A 217 0.67 -11.76 -2.32
CA SER A 217 1.69 -12.54 -3.04
C SER A 217 2.92 -12.83 -2.17
N GLN A 218 3.33 -11.88 -1.33
CA GLN A 218 4.42 -12.07 -0.38
C GLN A 218 4.11 -13.17 0.64
N ILE A 219 2.88 -13.22 1.16
CA ILE A 219 2.42 -14.25 2.10
C ILE A 219 2.38 -15.62 1.41
N LEU A 220 1.72 -15.70 0.25
CA LEU A 220 1.55 -16.95 -0.50
C LEU A 220 2.87 -17.51 -1.01
N GLY A 221 3.87 -16.67 -1.30
CA GLY A 221 5.22 -17.06 -1.73
C GLY A 221 6.13 -17.59 -0.62
N VAL A 222 5.72 -17.54 0.65
CA VAL A 222 6.55 -18.05 1.76
C VAL A 222 6.62 -19.57 1.71
N ALA A 223 7.83 -20.11 1.76
CA ALA A 223 8.04 -21.55 1.87
C ALA A 223 7.42 -22.08 3.17
N GLY A 224 6.52 -23.05 3.08
CA GLY A 224 5.79 -23.58 4.23
C GLY A 224 4.57 -22.76 4.64
N ASN A 225 4.08 -21.86 3.77
CA ASN A 225 2.83 -21.14 3.97
C ASN A 225 1.67 -22.10 4.31
N THR A 226 0.87 -21.72 5.31
CA THR A 226 -0.31 -22.48 5.78
C THR A 226 -1.62 -21.71 5.58
N VAL A 227 -1.55 -20.49 5.05
CA VAL A 227 -2.71 -19.62 4.83
C VAL A 227 -3.20 -19.80 3.39
N ASN A 228 -4.49 -20.04 3.23
CA ASN A 228 -5.10 -20.08 1.90
C ASN A 228 -5.35 -18.66 1.39
N LYS A 229 -5.37 -18.49 0.06
CA LYS A 229 -5.61 -17.20 -0.58
C LYS A 229 -6.95 -16.59 -0.16
N GLU A 230 -8.00 -17.40 -0.09
CA GLU A 230 -9.34 -16.98 0.32
C GLU A 230 -9.44 -16.52 1.77
N ASP A 231 -8.48 -16.88 2.62
CA ASP A 231 -8.40 -16.47 4.02
C ASP A 231 -7.64 -15.15 4.23
N ILE A 232 -6.97 -14.63 3.19
CA ILE A 232 -6.31 -13.31 3.23
C ILE A 232 -7.35 -12.24 2.93
N LYS A 233 -7.69 -11.45 3.94
CA LYS A 233 -8.71 -10.39 3.85
C LYS A 233 -8.15 -9.07 4.37
N PHE A 234 -8.82 -7.97 4.00
CA PHE A 234 -8.44 -6.63 4.39
C PHE A 234 -9.53 -5.95 5.21
N MET A 235 -9.10 -5.13 6.15
CA MET A 235 -9.96 -4.20 6.87
C MET A 235 -9.31 -2.81 6.93
N PRO A 236 -10.10 -1.74 7.10
CA PRO A 236 -9.57 -0.38 7.27
C PRO A 236 -8.63 -0.27 8.48
N ILE A 237 -7.78 0.76 8.45
CA ILE A 237 -6.97 1.17 9.59
C ILE A 237 -7.80 2.17 10.40
N TYR A 238 -8.03 1.87 11.67
CA TYR A 238 -8.76 2.74 12.60
C TYR A 238 -7.82 3.30 13.66
N MET A 239 -7.95 4.59 13.97
CA MET A 239 -7.08 5.33 14.90
C MET A 239 -7.86 6.15 15.93
N GLY A 240 -9.19 6.16 15.89
CA GLY A 240 -10.03 6.99 16.75
C GLY A 240 -10.23 8.41 16.23
N ILE A 241 -10.15 8.62 14.92
CA ILE A 241 -10.45 9.91 14.30
C ILE A 241 -11.92 9.96 13.95
N GLU A 242 -12.58 11.07 14.26
CA GLU A 242 -14.00 11.26 13.96
C GLU A 242 -14.32 11.02 12.49
N GLY A 243 -15.32 10.17 12.23
CA GLY A 243 -15.77 9.81 10.88
C GLY A 243 -15.01 8.67 10.23
N GLU A 244 -14.04 8.06 10.91
CA GLU A 244 -13.28 6.92 10.37
C GLU A 244 -14.15 5.67 10.09
N ASP A 245 -15.28 5.55 10.77
CA ASP A 245 -16.28 4.49 10.58
C ASP A 245 -16.87 4.47 9.15
N LYS A 246 -16.73 5.57 8.42
CA LYS A 246 -17.20 5.75 7.03
C LYS A 246 -16.08 5.55 6.01
N LEU A 247 -14.85 5.34 6.46
CA LEU A 247 -13.70 5.15 5.58
C LEU A 247 -13.53 3.66 5.26
N GLY A 248 -13.10 3.39 4.02
CA GLY A 248 -12.64 2.08 3.58
C GLY A 248 -11.14 1.90 3.79
N ILE A 249 -10.58 0.89 3.12
CA ILE A 249 -9.12 0.78 2.97
C ILE A 249 -8.58 1.98 2.17
N CYS A 250 -7.34 2.36 2.41
CA CYS A 250 -6.70 3.42 1.64
C CYS A 250 -6.37 2.89 0.24
N VAL A 251 -6.85 3.58 -0.78
CA VAL A 251 -6.62 3.23 -2.19
C VAL A 251 -6.06 4.43 -2.93
N GLY A 252 -5.06 4.21 -3.75
CA GLY A 252 -4.46 5.27 -4.55
C GLY A 252 -3.37 4.74 -5.47
N THR A 253 -2.54 5.65 -5.96
CA THR A 253 -1.37 5.32 -6.74
C THR A 253 -0.18 6.14 -6.25
N GLU A 254 0.97 5.49 -6.15
CA GLU A 254 2.22 6.10 -5.71
C GLU A 254 3.29 6.02 -6.81
N ASN A 255 3.15 5.02 -7.68
CA ASN A 255 4.16 4.64 -8.66
C ASN A 255 3.76 5.11 -10.05
N PHE A 256 4.59 5.96 -10.65
CA PHE A 256 4.36 6.57 -11.95
C PHE A 256 5.50 6.26 -12.90
N ILE A 257 5.14 5.89 -14.11
CA ILE A 257 6.11 5.65 -15.15
C ILE A 257 6.35 6.94 -15.94
N CYS A 258 7.62 7.20 -16.28
CA CYS A 258 8.09 8.35 -17.03
C CYS A 258 8.97 7.91 -18.19
N ILE A 259 8.98 8.68 -19.26
CA ILE A 259 9.89 8.52 -20.40
C ILE A 259 10.94 9.64 -20.33
N ASN A 260 12.20 9.25 -20.49
CA ASN A 260 13.34 10.16 -20.39
C ASN A 260 13.37 11.12 -21.57
N SER A 261 13.22 12.40 -21.31
CA SER A 261 13.24 13.48 -22.30
C SER A 261 14.60 13.64 -22.99
N LYS A 262 15.68 13.12 -22.39
CA LYS A 262 17.04 13.15 -22.94
C LYS A 262 17.33 11.98 -23.89
N ALA A 263 16.50 10.93 -23.88
CA ALA A 263 16.59 9.86 -24.86
C ALA A 263 16.23 10.36 -26.27
N SER A 264 16.70 9.69 -27.32
CA SER A 264 16.34 10.03 -28.69
C SER A 264 14.83 9.92 -28.92
N LYS A 265 14.31 10.64 -29.90
CA LYS A 265 12.86 10.56 -30.23
C LYS A 265 12.41 9.17 -30.61
N ALA A 266 13.28 8.38 -31.26
CA ALA A 266 13.00 6.99 -31.59
C ALA A 266 12.89 6.12 -30.35
N GLU A 267 13.77 6.29 -29.36
CA GLU A 267 13.71 5.58 -28.08
C GLU A 267 12.49 6.00 -27.26
N GLN A 268 12.16 7.29 -27.21
CA GLN A 268 10.96 7.79 -26.55
C GLN A 268 9.70 7.17 -27.15
N GLN A 269 9.61 7.08 -28.49
CA GLN A 269 8.48 6.47 -29.18
C GLN A 269 8.42 4.96 -28.90
N ALA A 270 9.54 4.25 -29.02
CA ALA A 270 9.61 2.82 -28.72
C ALA A 270 9.19 2.51 -27.27
N ALA A 271 9.58 3.38 -26.32
CA ALA A 271 9.16 3.26 -24.93
C ALA A 271 7.64 3.46 -24.77
N ALA A 272 7.06 4.45 -25.45
CA ALA A 272 5.62 4.69 -25.43
C ALA A 272 4.84 3.51 -26.05
N ASP A 273 5.32 2.96 -27.18
CA ASP A 273 4.72 1.81 -27.85
C ASP A 273 4.81 0.55 -26.99
N PHE A 274 5.95 0.32 -26.33
CA PHE A 274 6.12 -0.78 -25.38
C PHE A 274 5.15 -0.68 -24.19
N LEU A 275 5.01 0.51 -23.60
CA LEU A 275 4.07 0.71 -22.51
C LEU A 275 2.63 0.46 -22.95
N TYR A 276 2.24 0.94 -24.12
CA TYR A 276 0.91 0.67 -24.65
C TYR A 276 0.71 -0.82 -24.91
N TRP A 277 1.69 -1.50 -25.52
CA TRP A 277 1.64 -2.96 -25.70
C TRP A 277 1.49 -3.70 -24.35
N LEU A 278 2.29 -3.34 -23.35
CA LEU A 278 2.28 -4.00 -22.03
C LEU A 278 0.90 -3.92 -21.35
N PHE A 279 0.22 -2.79 -21.48
CA PHE A 279 -1.06 -2.55 -20.82
C PHE A 279 -2.28 -2.71 -21.74
N SER A 280 -2.13 -3.18 -22.99
CA SER A 280 -3.26 -3.35 -23.91
C SER A 280 -3.29 -4.70 -24.63
N SER A 281 -2.14 -5.35 -24.88
CA SER A 281 -2.12 -6.67 -25.50
C SER A 281 -2.52 -7.77 -24.52
N ASP A 282 -3.07 -8.88 -25.02
CA ASP A 282 -3.46 -10.02 -24.17
C ASP A 282 -2.26 -10.58 -23.40
N GLU A 283 -1.10 -10.66 -24.04
CA GLU A 283 0.15 -11.15 -23.43
C GLU A 283 0.66 -10.18 -22.34
N GLY A 284 0.68 -8.89 -22.63
CA GLY A 284 1.09 -7.85 -21.67
C GLY A 284 0.15 -7.77 -20.49
N LYS A 285 -1.17 -7.77 -20.70
CA LYS A 285 -2.18 -7.75 -19.64
C LYS A 285 -2.07 -8.97 -18.74
N LYS A 286 -1.88 -10.16 -19.34
CA LYS A 286 -1.66 -11.39 -18.56
C LYS A 286 -0.43 -11.29 -17.68
N PHE A 287 0.69 -10.77 -18.21
CA PHE A 287 1.90 -10.55 -17.42
C PHE A 287 1.67 -9.57 -16.26
N VAL A 288 0.95 -8.47 -16.51
CA VAL A 288 0.63 -7.44 -15.50
C VAL A 288 -0.24 -8.01 -14.38
N THR A 289 -1.25 -8.82 -14.71
CA THR A 289 -2.21 -9.35 -13.72
C THR A 289 -1.72 -10.61 -13.01
N GLU A 290 -1.16 -11.58 -13.74
CA GLU A 290 -0.80 -12.89 -13.19
C GLU A 290 0.62 -12.90 -12.59
N GLU A 291 1.61 -12.29 -13.28
CA GLU A 291 3.00 -12.34 -12.84
C GLU A 291 3.35 -11.18 -11.89
N LEU A 292 2.90 -9.96 -12.22
CA LEU A 292 3.15 -8.80 -11.38
C LEU A 292 2.10 -8.62 -10.27
N GLY A 293 0.89 -9.16 -10.44
CA GLY A 293 -0.20 -9.00 -9.49
C GLY A 293 -0.70 -7.56 -9.39
N PHE A 294 -0.62 -6.77 -10.47
CA PHE A 294 -0.98 -5.37 -10.46
C PHE A 294 -2.43 -5.14 -10.85
N ILE A 295 -3.08 -4.23 -10.14
CA ILE A 295 -4.36 -3.65 -10.55
C ILE A 295 -4.06 -2.46 -11.44
N ALA A 296 -4.22 -2.63 -12.76
CA ALA A 296 -3.89 -1.58 -13.73
C ALA A 296 -5.03 -0.54 -13.84
N PRO A 297 -4.70 0.78 -13.88
CA PRO A 297 -5.71 1.84 -13.92
C PRO A 297 -6.22 2.17 -15.33
N PHE A 298 -6.16 1.21 -16.28
CA PHE A 298 -6.49 1.43 -17.68
C PHE A 298 -7.80 0.74 -18.09
N ASP A 299 -8.55 1.35 -19.02
CA ASP A 299 -9.79 0.81 -19.58
C ASP A 299 -9.56 -0.34 -20.58
N THR A 300 -8.30 -0.60 -20.93
CA THR A 300 -7.88 -1.78 -21.68
C THR A 300 -8.03 -3.08 -20.90
N PHE A 301 -8.18 -3.00 -19.55
CA PHE A 301 -8.44 -4.15 -18.68
C PHE A 301 -9.94 -4.25 -18.39
N GLY A 302 -10.52 -5.43 -18.68
CA GLY A 302 -11.88 -5.77 -18.31
C GLY A 302 -12.06 -5.99 -16.80
N GLU A 303 -13.31 -6.10 -16.35
CA GLU A 303 -13.65 -6.33 -14.93
C GLU A 303 -13.06 -7.64 -14.38
N ASN A 304 -12.86 -8.64 -15.24
CA ASN A 304 -12.30 -9.94 -14.87
C ASN A 304 -10.77 -10.03 -15.08
N GLU A 305 -10.13 -8.97 -15.52
CA GLU A 305 -8.68 -8.90 -15.76
C GLU A 305 -7.98 -8.15 -14.62
N THR A 306 -8.36 -8.45 -13.38
CA THR A 306 -7.71 -7.98 -12.17
C THR A 306 -7.01 -9.15 -11.49
N PRO A 307 -5.93 -8.92 -10.76
CA PRO A 307 -5.36 -9.96 -9.91
C PRO A 307 -6.43 -10.46 -8.94
N ASP A 308 -6.51 -11.78 -8.79
CA ASP A 308 -7.43 -12.41 -7.85
C ASP A 308 -7.11 -12.04 -6.38
#